data_899fb6824eeab48873e1c61453c17f91
#
_entry.id   899fb6824eeab48873e1c61453c17f91
#
_cell.length_a   1.000
_cell.length_b   1.000
_cell.length_c   1.000
_cell.angle_alpha   90.00
_cell.angle_beta   90.00
_cell.angle_gamma   90.00
#
_symmetry.space_group_name_H-M   'P 1'
#
loop_
_entity.id
_entity.type
_entity.pdbx_description
1 polymer ?
#
loop_
_entity_poly.entity_id
_entity_poly.type
_entity_poly.pdbx_seq_one_letter_code
_entity_poly.pdbx_strand_id
1 'polypeptide(L)'
;MKRTAFAIVTMAAALFAAASCQKEAKTISVTVTIDETKIAEAGIPSPDSYAVTLTNFATGVSIEAATENGVASAAGLVPGLYNITATAVQSKDGFAYTITGALSDVNFLEDGEKATVKVDAVKEAALVFKEIYYTGCRFPTDEEGGSSTYFRDQFYEIYNNSTQTVYADGLCISTTIFANYDYTVFYEWPIENPENYVFCERIWQIPGDGTQYPIKPGESIIIAQWGTNHKAESLTKGT
;
A
#
# COMPACT_ATOMS: atom_id res chain seq x y z
N MET A 1 -48.37 -40.76 26.39
CA MET A 1 -47.56 -39.55 26.71
C MET A 1 -46.27 -39.83 27.53
N LYS A 2 -45.96 -41.02 28.02
CA LYS A 2 -44.74 -41.30 28.83
C LYS A 2 -43.51 -41.77 28.01
N ARG A 3 -43.64 -42.16 26.75
CA ARG A 3 -42.54 -42.65 25.89
C ARG A 3 -41.78 -41.54 25.13
N THR A 4 -42.43 -40.42 24.85
CA THR A 4 -41.82 -39.28 24.16
C THR A 4 -40.96 -38.42 25.05
N ALA A 5 -41.21 -38.37 26.37
CA ALA A 5 -40.40 -37.60 27.32
C ALA A 5 -39.03 -38.26 27.55
N PHE A 6 -38.92 -39.59 27.48
CA PHE A 6 -37.67 -40.33 27.71
C PHE A 6 -36.72 -40.19 26.51
N ALA A 7 -37.22 -40.11 25.29
CA ALA A 7 -36.41 -39.92 24.10
C ALA A 7 -35.80 -38.51 24.02
N ILE A 8 -36.50 -37.47 24.51
CA ILE A 8 -36.00 -36.07 24.50
C ILE A 8 -34.90 -35.90 25.55
N VAL A 9 -35.01 -36.55 26.72
CA VAL A 9 -33.99 -36.45 27.77
C VAL A 9 -32.68 -37.15 27.36
N THR A 10 -32.76 -38.31 26.68
CA THR A 10 -31.60 -39.02 26.16
C THR A 10 -30.91 -38.27 25.02
N MET A 11 -31.64 -37.56 24.16
CA MET A 11 -31.09 -36.78 23.06
C MET A 11 -30.43 -35.49 23.57
N ALA A 12 -30.98 -34.86 24.61
CA ALA A 12 -30.33 -33.71 25.28
C ALA A 12 -29.04 -34.09 26.01
N ALA A 13 -29.02 -35.27 26.65
CA ALA A 13 -27.80 -35.75 27.35
C ALA A 13 -26.68 -36.11 26.35
N ALA A 14 -27.03 -36.61 25.14
CA ALA A 14 -26.03 -36.90 24.09
C ALA A 14 -25.46 -35.62 23.47
N LEU A 15 -26.25 -34.55 23.37
CA LEU A 15 -25.76 -33.23 22.87
C LEU A 15 -24.83 -32.56 23.88
N PHE A 16 -25.08 -32.72 25.19
CA PHE A 16 -24.16 -32.20 26.22
C PHE A 16 -22.85 -33.00 26.31
N ALA A 17 -22.86 -34.30 26.05
CA ALA A 17 -21.66 -35.12 26.03
C ALA A 17 -20.74 -34.84 24.82
N ALA A 18 -21.31 -34.38 23.68
CA ALA A 18 -20.53 -33.98 22.50
C ALA A 18 -19.86 -32.60 22.66
N ALA A 19 -20.40 -31.73 23.52
CA ALA A 19 -19.81 -30.43 23.82
C ALA A 19 -18.63 -30.44 24.82
N SER A 20 -18.41 -31.59 25.50
CA SER A 20 -17.45 -31.70 26.63
C SER A 20 -16.05 -32.16 26.23
N CYS A 21 -15.73 -32.35 24.96
CA CYS A 21 -14.43 -32.83 24.48
C CYS A 21 -13.67 -31.87 23.56
N GLN A 22 -13.94 -30.56 23.59
CA GLN A 22 -12.98 -29.61 23.05
C GLN A 22 -11.89 -29.41 24.13
N LYS A 23 -10.73 -30.06 23.96
CA LYS A 23 -9.51 -29.64 24.65
C LYS A 23 -9.34 -28.14 24.31
N GLU A 24 -9.43 -27.28 25.32
CA GLU A 24 -9.05 -25.89 25.16
C GLU A 24 -7.66 -25.88 24.54
N ALA A 25 -7.54 -25.27 23.37
CA ALA A 25 -6.24 -25.13 22.74
C ALA A 25 -5.35 -24.31 23.67
N LYS A 26 -4.16 -24.83 24.00
CA LYS A 26 -3.20 -24.10 24.82
C LYS A 26 -2.88 -22.79 24.08
N THR A 27 -3.16 -21.66 24.69
CA THR A 27 -2.77 -20.35 24.20
C THR A 27 -1.65 -19.78 25.05
N ILE A 28 -0.86 -18.91 24.43
CA ILE A 28 0.28 -18.23 25.02
C ILE A 28 0.15 -16.72 24.84
N SER A 29 0.88 -15.97 25.63
CA SER A 29 1.05 -14.51 25.52
C SER A 29 2.51 -14.21 25.23
N VAL A 30 2.74 -13.25 24.33
CA VAL A 30 4.08 -12.86 23.92
C VAL A 30 4.22 -11.34 23.93
N THR A 31 5.46 -10.87 23.94
CA THR A 31 5.78 -9.45 23.93
C THR A 31 6.62 -9.11 22.69
N VAL A 32 6.24 -8.07 21.97
CA VAL A 32 6.97 -7.55 20.82
C VAL A 32 7.49 -6.15 21.16
N THR A 33 8.81 -5.97 21.12
CA THR A 33 9.48 -4.68 21.32
C THR A 33 9.86 -4.08 19.99
N ILE A 34 9.68 -2.78 19.83
CA ILE A 34 10.09 -2.05 18.61
C ILE A 34 11.48 -1.46 18.83
N ASP A 35 12.40 -1.76 17.92
CA ASP A 35 13.73 -1.13 17.86
C ASP A 35 13.68 0.04 16.89
N GLU A 36 13.67 1.25 17.45
CA GLU A 36 13.57 2.53 16.76
C GLU A 36 14.95 3.15 16.42
N THR A 37 16.03 2.42 16.57
CA THR A 37 17.39 2.96 16.39
C THR A 37 17.55 3.71 15.07
N LYS A 38 17.09 3.14 13.96
CA LYS A 38 17.23 3.76 12.65
C LYS A 38 16.40 5.04 12.48
N ILE A 39 15.17 5.08 12.99
CA ILE A 39 14.34 6.27 12.89
C ILE A 39 14.85 7.40 13.78
N ALA A 40 15.42 7.06 14.95
CA ALA A 40 16.06 8.01 15.82
C ALA A 40 17.35 8.61 15.19
N GLU A 41 18.18 7.77 14.53
CA GLU A 41 19.36 8.22 13.77
C GLU A 41 18.97 9.16 12.62
N ALA A 42 17.82 8.91 11.96
CA ALA A 42 17.26 9.79 10.94
C ALA A 42 16.60 11.06 11.52
N GLY A 43 16.55 11.20 12.85
CA GLY A 43 15.95 12.32 13.57
C GLY A 43 14.43 12.36 13.39
N ILE A 44 13.78 11.23 13.11
CA ILE A 44 12.34 11.14 13.02
C ILE A 44 11.80 10.92 14.43
N PRO A 45 10.78 11.69 14.88
CA PRO A 45 10.18 11.50 16.20
C PRO A 45 9.56 10.11 16.33
N SER A 46 9.64 9.51 17.51
CA SER A 46 8.96 8.26 17.79
C SER A 46 7.43 8.44 17.63
N PRO A 47 6.74 7.51 16.96
CA PRO A 47 5.28 7.49 16.92
C PRO A 47 4.68 7.25 18.32
N ASP A 48 3.46 7.75 18.53
CA ASP A 48 2.73 7.49 19.78
C ASP A 48 2.43 6.00 19.97
N SER A 49 2.20 5.28 18.88
CA SER A 49 1.93 3.84 18.88
C SER A 49 2.24 3.21 17.53
N TYR A 50 2.57 1.91 17.54
CA TYR A 50 2.65 1.06 16.36
C TYR A 50 1.48 0.07 16.34
N ALA A 51 0.91 -0.17 15.17
CA ALA A 51 0.07 -1.32 14.92
C ALA A 51 0.96 -2.53 14.68
N VAL A 52 0.88 -3.53 15.55
CA VAL A 52 1.64 -4.77 15.47
C VAL A 52 0.70 -5.91 15.12
N THR A 53 1.00 -6.62 14.02
CA THR A 53 0.21 -7.77 13.57
C THR A 53 1.08 -9.03 13.66
N LEU A 54 0.58 -10.05 14.37
CA LEU A 54 1.20 -11.36 14.45
C LEU A 54 0.35 -12.37 13.68
N THR A 55 0.86 -12.86 12.57
CA THR A 55 0.15 -13.83 11.70
C THR A 55 0.74 -15.22 11.87
N ASN A 56 -0.06 -16.16 12.33
CA ASN A 56 0.35 -17.55 12.44
C ASN A 56 0.53 -18.18 11.06
N PHE A 57 1.72 -18.72 10.81
CA PHE A 57 2.07 -19.26 9.48
C PHE A 57 1.21 -20.45 9.07
N ALA A 58 0.85 -21.33 9.99
CA ALA A 58 0.11 -22.56 9.69
C ALA A 58 -1.38 -22.32 9.48
N THR A 59 -1.98 -21.36 10.22
CA THR A 59 -3.43 -21.14 10.21
C THR A 59 -3.85 -19.90 9.41
N GLY A 60 -2.92 -18.97 9.16
CA GLY A 60 -3.20 -17.66 8.60
C GLY A 60 -3.96 -16.70 9.53
N VAL A 61 -4.23 -17.11 10.77
CA VAL A 61 -4.93 -16.26 11.74
C VAL A 61 -3.99 -15.16 12.22
N SER A 62 -4.47 -13.92 12.22
CA SER A 62 -3.74 -12.75 12.69
C SER A 62 -4.30 -12.25 14.01
N ILE A 63 -3.40 -11.80 14.87
CA ILE A 63 -3.71 -11.08 16.11
C ILE A 63 -3.08 -9.70 16.01
N GLU A 64 -3.86 -8.67 16.28
CA GLU A 64 -3.43 -7.29 16.27
C GLU A 64 -3.24 -6.77 17.68
N ALA A 65 -2.18 -6.01 17.91
CA ALA A 65 -1.88 -5.33 19.16
C ALA A 65 -1.30 -3.94 18.86
N ALA A 66 -1.58 -2.98 19.72
CA ALA A 66 -0.94 -1.65 19.66
C ALA A 66 0.21 -1.61 20.67
N THR A 67 1.24 -0.81 20.38
CA THR A 67 2.30 -0.60 21.35
C THR A 67 1.95 0.45 22.38
N GLU A 68 2.38 0.21 23.60
CA GLU A 68 2.50 1.20 24.66
C GLU A 68 3.99 1.36 25.02
N ASN A 69 4.54 2.56 24.90
CA ASN A 69 5.96 2.83 25.11
C ASN A 69 6.89 1.90 24.29
N GLY A 70 6.56 1.67 23.02
CA GLY A 70 7.35 0.82 22.11
C GLY A 70 7.23 -0.69 22.34
N VAL A 71 6.29 -1.13 23.18
CA VAL A 71 6.09 -2.55 23.51
C VAL A 71 4.64 -2.95 23.26
N ALA A 72 4.42 -3.98 22.45
CA ALA A 72 3.13 -4.60 22.23
C ALA A 72 3.02 -5.91 22.99
N SER A 73 1.90 -6.16 23.66
CA SER A 73 1.57 -7.43 24.32
C SER A 73 0.43 -8.10 23.56
N ALA A 74 0.65 -9.31 23.10
CA ALA A 74 -0.34 -10.12 22.40
C ALA A 74 -0.63 -11.39 23.19
N ALA A 75 -1.91 -11.70 23.38
CA ALA A 75 -2.38 -12.87 24.11
C ALA A 75 -3.32 -13.73 23.25
N GLY A 76 -3.51 -14.98 23.63
CA GLY A 76 -4.38 -15.91 22.91
C GLY A 76 -3.75 -16.52 21.67
N LEU A 77 -2.42 -16.45 21.54
CA LEU A 77 -1.69 -17.07 20.43
C LEU A 77 -1.66 -18.60 20.59
N VAL A 78 -1.82 -19.31 19.50
CA VAL A 78 -1.55 -20.75 19.45
C VAL A 78 -0.04 -20.94 19.24
N PRO A 79 0.64 -21.81 20.04
CA PRO A 79 2.07 -22.05 19.82
C PRO A 79 2.40 -22.40 18.37
N GLY A 80 3.46 -21.79 17.81
CA GLY A 80 3.86 -22.03 16.42
C GLY A 80 4.72 -20.92 15.83
N LEU A 81 4.88 -20.97 14.49
CA LEU A 81 5.62 -19.98 13.71
C LEU A 81 4.73 -18.77 13.37
N TYR A 82 5.29 -17.60 13.50
CA TYR A 82 4.62 -16.32 13.25
C TYR A 82 5.43 -15.41 12.33
N ASN A 83 4.73 -14.70 11.47
CA ASN A 83 5.23 -13.50 10.83
C ASN A 83 4.71 -12.29 11.61
N ILE A 84 5.60 -11.37 11.94
CA ILE A 84 5.28 -10.18 12.73
C ILE A 84 5.54 -8.96 11.85
N THR A 85 4.58 -8.04 11.78
CA THR A 85 4.75 -6.73 11.17
C THR A 85 4.44 -5.63 12.16
N ALA A 86 5.17 -4.53 12.09
CA ALA A 86 4.92 -3.33 12.86
C ALA A 86 4.82 -2.16 11.89
N THR A 87 3.78 -1.33 12.02
CA THR A 87 3.56 -0.17 11.15
C THR A 87 3.13 1.04 11.95
N ALA A 88 3.64 2.22 11.54
CA ALA A 88 3.19 3.50 12.06
C ALA A 88 3.38 4.59 10.99
N VAL A 89 2.77 5.73 11.19
CA VAL A 89 3.00 6.94 10.38
C VAL A 89 3.43 8.06 11.31
N GLN A 90 4.46 8.80 10.90
CA GLN A 90 4.94 9.95 11.64
C GLN A 90 5.20 11.12 10.71
N SER A 91 5.06 12.33 11.23
CA SER A 91 5.32 13.56 10.47
C SER A 91 6.59 14.23 10.96
N LYS A 92 7.41 14.71 10.01
CA LYS A 92 8.59 15.52 10.28
C LYS A 92 8.78 16.54 9.16
N ASP A 93 9.00 17.80 9.53
CA ASP A 93 9.25 18.91 8.59
C ASP A 93 8.19 19.04 7.48
N GLY A 94 6.91 18.72 7.80
CA GLY A 94 5.78 18.79 6.87
C GLY A 94 5.64 17.61 5.91
N PHE A 95 6.45 16.57 6.06
CA PHE A 95 6.36 15.34 5.30
C PHE A 95 5.90 14.18 6.18
N ALA A 96 5.11 13.29 5.60
CA ALA A 96 4.76 12.02 6.21
C ALA A 96 5.89 11.00 6.00
N TYR A 97 6.06 10.16 6.98
CA TYR A 97 6.97 9.02 6.95
C TYR A 97 6.18 7.78 7.32
N THR A 98 6.17 6.81 6.43
CA THR A 98 5.67 5.47 6.74
C THR A 98 6.79 4.68 7.39
N ILE A 99 6.55 4.23 8.63
CA ILE A 99 7.51 3.47 9.43
C ILE A 99 7.05 2.02 9.43
N THR A 100 7.92 1.11 9.01
CA THR A 100 7.60 -0.31 8.92
C THR A 100 8.75 -1.18 9.40
N GLY A 101 8.40 -2.33 9.96
CA GLY A 101 9.34 -3.39 10.28
C GLY A 101 8.66 -4.75 10.18
N ALA A 102 9.43 -5.79 9.90
CA ALA A 102 8.92 -7.15 9.82
C ALA A 102 9.93 -8.16 10.35
N LEU A 103 9.42 -9.24 10.92
CA LEU A 103 10.14 -10.46 11.23
C LEU A 103 9.38 -11.64 10.66
N SER A 104 10.09 -12.57 10.05
CA SER A 104 9.53 -13.82 9.57
C SER A 104 10.03 -15.00 10.41
N ASP A 105 9.24 -16.08 10.42
CA ASP A 105 9.60 -17.36 11.01
C ASP A 105 9.93 -17.29 12.52
N VAL A 106 9.28 -16.40 13.26
CA VAL A 106 9.43 -16.31 14.71
C VAL A 106 8.67 -17.45 15.37
N ASN A 107 9.39 -18.31 16.09
CA ASN A 107 8.78 -19.46 16.75
C ASN A 107 8.41 -19.12 18.19
N PHE A 108 7.13 -19.09 18.49
CA PHE A 108 6.59 -18.91 19.83
C PHE A 108 5.99 -20.22 20.34
N LEU A 109 6.58 -20.82 21.36
CA LEU A 109 6.19 -22.11 21.93
C LEU A 109 5.71 -22.00 23.37
N GLU A 110 6.20 -20.99 24.09
CA GLU A 110 5.95 -20.84 25.53
C GLU A 110 5.40 -19.45 25.87
N ASP A 111 4.74 -19.35 26.99
CA ASP A 111 4.21 -18.10 27.52
C ASP A 111 5.34 -17.15 27.93
N GLY A 112 5.19 -15.85 27.63
CA GLY A 112 6.16 -14.83 28.01
C GLY A 112 7.35 -14.68 27.06
N GLU A 113 7.38 -15.38 25.91
CA GLU A 113 8.43 -15.19 24.90
C GLU A 113 8.39 -13.79 24.29
N LYS A 114 9.54 -13.37 23.77
CA LYS A 114 9.76 -12.00 23.29
C LYS A 114 10.34 -11.98 21.89
N ALA A 115 9.97 -10.97 21.12
CA ALA A 115 10.58 -10.65 19.83
C ALA A 115 10.92 -9.16 19.78
N THR A 116 11.89 -8.78 18.91
CA THR A 116 12.22 -7.38 18.67
C THR A 116 12.15 -7.11 17.19
N VAL A 117 11.25 -6.21 16.78
CA VAL A 117 11.08 -5.77 15.39
C VAL A 117 11.87 -4.48 15.17
N LYS A 118 12.84 -4.53 14.27
CA LYS A 118 13.56 -3.33 13.83
C LYS A 118 12.71 -2.62 12.79
N VAL A 119 12.50 -1.33 12.99
CA VAL A 119 11.73 -0.49 12.06
C VAL A 119 12.65 0.42 11.26
N ASP A 120 12.21 0.73 10.05
CA ASP A 120 12.81 1.72 9.15
C ASP A 120 11.74 2.68 8.65
N ALA A 121 12.11 3.88 8.25
CA ALA A 121 11.18 4.91 7.81
C ALA A 121 11.41 5.27 6.35
N VAL A 122 10.32 5.34 5.60
CA VAL A 122 10.32 5.82 4.23
C VAL A 122 9.57 7.14 4.17
N LYS A 123 10.23 8.17 3.67
CA LYS A 123 9.61 9.46 3.41
C LYS A 123 8.59 9.31 2.28
N GLU A 124 7.35 9.70 2.52
CA GLU A 124 6.32 9.71 1.49
C GLU A 124 6.57 10.82 0.47
N ALA A 125 6.25 10.54 -0.79
CA ALA A 125 6.34 11.55 -1.83
C ALA A 125 5.33 12.67 -1.57
N ALA A 126 5.78 13.90 -1.67
CA ALA A 126 4.91 15.07 -1.53
C ALA A 126 3.88 15.14 -2.68
N LEU A 127 4.29 14.78 -3.89
CA LEU A 127 3.44 14.70 -5.07
C LEU A 127 3.30 13.25 -5.50
N VAL A 128 2.07 12.82 -5.73
CA VAL A 128 1.73 11.47 -6.17
C VAL A 128 0.77 11.52 -7.35
N PHE A 129 0.79 10.50 -8.20
CA PHE A 129 -0.27 10.30 -9.19
C PHE A 129 -1.54 9.87 -8.47
N LYS A 130 -2.60 10.67 -8.59
CA LYS A 130 -3.93 10.33 -8.08
C LYS A 130 -4.75 9.62 -9.14
N GLU A 131 -4.63 10.07 -10.39
CA GLU A 131 -5.28 9.45 -11.52
C GLU A 131 -4.39 9.48 -12.76
N ILE A 132 -4.39 8.40 -13.52
CA ILE A 132 -3.77 8.29 -14.84
C ILE A 132 -4.85 7.80 -15.80
N TYR A 133 -5.30 8.69 -16.67
CA TYR A 133 -6.24 8.37 -17.74
C TYR A 133 -5.52 8.37 -19.08
N TYR A 134 -5.31 7.20 -19.65
CA TYR A 134 -4.56 7.08 -20.92
C TYR A 134 -5.25 6.21 -21.97
N THR A 135 -6.39 5.61 -21.65
CA THR A 135 -7.08 4.68 -22.55
C THR A 135 -7.81 5.37 -23.68
N GLY A 136 -8.20 6.63 -23.49
CA GLY A 136 -9.02 7.40 -24.41
C GLY A 136 -10.49 6.96 -24.48
N CYS A 137 -11.36 7.85 -24.93
CA CYS A 137 -12.78 7.55 -25.13
C CYS A 137 -13.01 6.84 -26.46
N ARG A 138 -13.86 5.79 -26.44
CA ARG A 138 -14.32 5.17 -27.68
C ARG A 138 -15.49 5.97 -28.26
N PHE A 139 -15.51 6.12 -29.58
CA PHE A 139 -16.59 6.76 -30.32
C PHE A 139 -16.93 5.92 -31.56
N PRO A 140 -18.23 5.91 -31.99
CA PRO A 140 -18.64 5.24 -33.22
C PRO A 140 -18.02 5.94 -34.44
N THR A 141 -17.63 5.16 -35.45
CA THR A 141 -17.25 5.68 -36.78
C THR A 141 -18.42 5.56 -37.74
N ASP A 142 -18.30 6.18 -38.93
CA ASP A 142 -19.33 6.11 -39.96
C ASP A 142 -19.43 4.73 -40.64
N GLU A 143 -18.53 3.80 -40.32
CA GLU A 143 -18.59 2.39 -40.75
C GLU A 143 -19.56 1.61 -39.89
N GLU A 144 -20.37 0.75 -40.50
CA GLU A 144 -21.36 -0.07 -39.78
C GLU A 144 -20.68 -0.93 -38.71
N GLY A 145 -20.99 -0.66 -37.44
CA GLY A 145 -20.37 -1.31 -36.28
C GLY A 145 -18.92 -0.89 -35.98
N GLY A 146 -18.39 0.09 -36.72
CA GLY A 146 -17.05 0.61 -36.50
C GLY A 146 -16.94 1.45 -35.23
N SER A 147 -15.79 1.37 -34.57
CA SER A 147 -15.45 2.26 -33.45
C SER A 147 -13.99 2.65 -33.50
N SER A 148 -13.69 3.87 -33.08
CA SER A 148 -12.32 4.37 -32.93
C SER A 148 -12.11 4.88 -31.52
N THR A 149 -10.86 5.17 -31.17
CA THR A 149 -10.49 5.67 -29.84
C THR A 149 -9.90 7.04 -29.95
N TYR A 150 -10.43 7.96 -29.13
CA TYR A 150 -9.92 9.31 -29.02
C TYR A 150 -8.87 9.37 -27.92
N PHE A 151 -7.60 9.51 -28.27
CA PHE A 151 -6.48 9.45 -27.31
C PHE A 151 -6.03 10.82 -26.79
N ARG A 152 -6.59 11.92 -27.30
CA ARG A 152 -6.14 13.28 -26.96
C ARG A 152 -6.71 13.80 -25.65
N ASP A 153 -7.66 13.09 -25.07
CA ASP A 153 -8.28 13.36 -23.76
C ASP A 153 -7.51 12.75 -22.59
N GLN A 154 -6.33 12.16 -22.86
CA GLN A 154 -5.46 11.59 -21.83
C GLN A 154 -4.96 12.67 -20.87
N PHE A 155 -4.89 12.33 -19.58
CA PHE A 155 -4.39 13.23 -18.55
C PHE A 155 -3.76 12.48 -17.39
N TYR A 156 -2.98 13.23 -16.61
CA TYR A 156 -2.43 12.82 -15.34
C TYR A 156 -2.93 13.79 -14.27
N GLU A 157 -3.50 13.28 -13.18
CA GLU A 157 -3.81 14.07 -11.99
C GLU A 157 -2.69 13.88 -10.98
N ILE A 158 -2.00 14.97 -10.64
CA ILE A 158 -0.94 15.02 -9.64
C ILE A 158 -1.51 15.65 -8.38
N TYR A 159 -1.43 14.93 -7.28
CA TYR A 159 -2.01 15.30 -5.99
C TYR A 159 -0.92 15.61 -4.98
N ASN A 160 -1.13 16.67 -4.19
CA ASN A 160 -0.27 16.99 -3.07
C ASN A 160 -0.69 16.21 -1.82
N ASN A 161 0.06 15.18 -1.50
CA ASN A 161 -0.11 14.29 -0.36
C ASN A 161 0.62 14.78 0.90
N SER A 162 1.24 15.96 0.86
CA SER A 162 1.94 16.56 2.00
C SER A 162 1.07 17.56 2.75
N THR A 163 1.54 18.03 3.90
CA THR A 163 0.90 19.06 4.71
C THR A 163 1.34 20.48 4.33
N GLN A 164 2.18 20.64 3.31
CA GLN A 164 2.70 21.92 2.85
C GLN A 164 2.30 22.21 1.41
N THR A 165 2.27 23.48 1.03
CA THR A 165 2.15 23.86 -0.38
C THR A 165 3.41 23.43 -1.12
N VAL A 166 3.24 22.67 -2.19
CA VAL A 166 4.30 22.25 -3.11
C VAL A 166 4.09 22.95 -4.44
N TYR A 167 5.16 23.35 -5.10
CA TYR A 167 5.09 23.97 -6.41
C TYR A 167 5.40 22.95 -7.50
N ALA A 168 4.58 22.94 -8.54
CA ALA A 168 4.78 22.04 -9.67
C ALA A 168 5.81 22.54 -10.68
N ASP A 169 6.34 23.73 -10.45
CA ASP A 169 7.38 24.34 -11.29
C ASP A 169 8.59 23.40 -11.41
N GLY A 170 9.04 23.15 -12.62
CA GLY A 170 10.16 22.24 -12.87
C GLY A 170 9.82 20.74 -12.78
N LEU A 171 8.60 20.36 -12.39
CA LEU A 171 8.16 18.96 -12.39
C LEU A 171 8.24 18.40 -13.80
N CYS A 172 8.89 17.24 -13.94
CA CYS A 172 9.01 16.53 -15.19
C CYS A 172 8.14 15.28 -15.19
N ILE A 173 7.41 15.09 -16.29
CA ILE A 173 6.73 13.83 -16.60
C ILE A 173 7.41 13.24 -17.83
N SER A 174 7.75 11.96 -17.78
CA SER A 174 8.41 11.30 -18.90
C SER A 174 7.74 9.97 -19.25
N THR A 175 7.83 9.61 -20.53
CA THR A 175 7.60 8.26 -20.98
C THR A 175 8.93 7.51 -20.97
N THR A 176 9.00 6.41 -20.21
CA THR A 176 10.19 5.58 -20.17
C THR A 176 10.25 4.67 -21.38
N ILE A 177 11.47 4.45 -21.88
CA ILE A 177 11.73 3.43 -22.90
C ILE A 177 11.99 2.12 -22.17
N PHE A 178 11.14 1.11 -22.41
CA PHE A 178 11.44 -0.24 -22.01
C PHE A 178 12.35 -0.86 -23.06
N ALA A 179 13.51 -1.32 -22.65
CA ALA A 179 14.51 -1.89 -23.53
C ALA A 179 14.03 -3.12 -24.33
N ASN A 180 12.83 -3.63 -24.06
CA ASN A 180 12.44 -4.89 -24.66
C ASN A 180 10.92 -5.08 -24.79
N TYR A 181 10.40 -4.82 -25.98
CA TYR A 181 9.13 -5.40 -26.44
C TYR A 181 9.30 -6.87 -26.90
N ASP A 182 10.53 -7.29 -27.16
CA ASP A 182 10.88 -8.65 -27.56
C ASP A 182 11.84 -9.23 -26.51
N TYR A 183 11.35 -10.17 -25.71
CA TYR A 183 12.11 -10.87 -24.67
C TYR A 183 13.33 -11.65 -25.21
N THR A 184 13.51 -11.70 -26.52
CA THR A 184 14.61 -12.40 -27.20
C THR A 184 15.78 -11.49 -27.56
N VAL A 185 15.63 -10.17 -27.46
CA VAL A 185 16.68 -9.20 -27.81
C VAL A 185 17.12 -8.42 -26.57
N PHE A 186 18.34 -8.66 -26.13
CA PHE A 186 18.98 -7.83 -25.11
C PHE A 186 19.49 -6.55 -25.76
N TYR A 187 18.99 -5.41 -25.29
CA TYR A 187 19.45 -4.10 -25.74
C TYR A 187 20.63 -3.67 -24.86
N GLU A 188 21.81 -3.53 -25.47
CA GLU A 188 22.96 -2.95 -24.77
C GLU A 188 22.88 -1.41 -24.89
N TRP A 189 22.73 -0.75 -23.77
CA TRP A 189 22.76 0.69 -23.71
C TRP A 189 24.20 1.19 -23.90
N PRO A 190 24.44 2.22 -24.75
CA PRO A 190 25.79 2.69 -25.07
C PRO A 190 26.37 3.60 -23.99
N ILE A 191 26.14 3.27 -22.71
CA ILE A 191 26.64 4.00 -21.55
C ILE A 191 27.14 3.02 -20.49
N GLU A 192 28.09 3.46 -19.66
CA GLU A 192 28.54 2.71 -18.50
C GLU A 192 27.48 2.71 -17.40
N ASN A 193 27.29 1.57 -16.71
CA ASN A 193 26.36 1.40 -15.59
C ASN A 193 24.93 1.86 -15.89
N PRO A 194 24.28 1.31 -16.93
CA PRO A 194 22.95 1.72 -17.37
C PRO A 194 21.88 1.56 -16.30
N GLU A 195 22.10 0.71 -15.30
CA GLU A 195 21.23 0.52 -14.13
C GLU A 195 21.10 1.76 -13.24
N ASN A 196 22.00 2.74 -13.39
CA ASN A 196 21.93 4.00 -12.66
C ASN A 196 21.10 5.08 -13.37
N TYR A 197 20.52 4.78 -14.54
CA TYR A 197 19.81 5.75 -15.38
C TYR A 197 18.40 5.29 -15.70
N VAL A 198 17.52 6.25 -15.90
CA VAL A 198 16.19 6.06 -16.48
C VAL A 198 16.20 6.61 -17.90
N PHE A 199 15.92 5.78 -18.88
CA PHE A 199 15.88 6.16 -20.30
C PHE A 199 14.48 6.61 -20.65
N CYS A 200 14.36 7.80 -21.23
CA CYS A 200 13.09 8.41 -21.58
C CYS A 200 13.02 8.69 -23.09
N GLU A 201 11.86 8.41 -23.68
CA GLU A 201 11.55 8.78 -25.07
C GLU A 201 11.19 10.26 -25.16
N ARG A 202 10.37 10.73 -24.21
CA ARG A 202 9.88 12.10 -24.14
C ARG A 202 9.87 12.56 -22.71
N ILE A 203 10.17 13.84 -22.51
CA ILE A 203 10.12 14.51 -21.22
C ILE A 203 9.34 15.80 -21.40
N TRP A 204 8.33 16.03 -20.60
CA TRP A 204 7.61 17.30 -20.49
C TRP A 204 7.91 17.91 -19.14
N GLN A 205 8.28 19.16 -19.14
CA GLN A 205 8.56 19.90 -17.91
C GLN A 205 7.52 21.02 -17.76
N ILE A 206 6.95 21.16 -16.57
CA ILE A 206 6.14 22.30 -16.20
C ILE A 206 7.07 23.51 -16.11
N PRO A 207 6.82 24.58 -16.89
CA PRO A 207 7.63 25.78 -16.82
C PRO A 207 7.45 26.47 -15.46
N GLY A 208 8.31 27.43 -15.15
CA GLY A 208 8.18 28.24 -13.95
C GLY A 208 9.51 28.50 -13.26
N ASP A 209 9.46 29.37 -12.26
CA ASP A 209 10.62 29.82 -11.48
C ASP A 209 10.64 29.26 -10.05
N GLY A 210 9.74 28.32 -9.75
CA GLY A 210 9.59 27.70 -8.42
C GLY A 210 8.41 28.23 -7.61
N THR A 211 7.62 29.18 -8.14
CA THR A 211 6.54 29.82 -7.38
C THR A 211 5.24 30.03 -8.15
N GLN A 212 5.17 29.60 -9.42
CA GLN A 212 4.05 29.94 -10.31
C GLN A 212 2.89 28.94 -10.24
N TYR A 213 3.15 27.67 -9.93
CA TYR A 213 2.13 26.60 -9.93
C TYR A 213 2.01 25.94 -8.53
N PRO A 214 1.43 26.65 -7.54
CA PRO A 214 1.25 26.10 -6.20
C PRO A 214 0.17 25.02 -6.20
N ILE A 215 0.45 23.91 -5.51
CA ILE A 215 -0.52 22.86 -5.18
C ILE A 215 -0.61 22.82 -3.66
N LYS A 216 -1.73 23.26 -3.08
CA LYS A 216 -1.91 23.23 -1.64
C LYS A 216 -2.13 21.81 -1.13
N PRO A 217 -1.98 21.56 0.20
CA PRO A 217 -2.31 20.28 0.79
C PRO A 217 -3.71 19.81 0.40
N GLY A 218 -3.81 18.59 -0.12
CA GLY A 218 -5.07 18.00 -0.54
C GLY A 218 -5.61 18.49 -1.89
N GLU A 219 -4.90 19.39 -2.58
CA GLU A 219 -5.25 19.83 -3.94
C GLU A 219 -4.51 19.03 -5.00
N SER A 220 -4.99 19.11 -6.22
CA SER A 220 -4.40 18.48 -7.41
C SER A 220 -4.22 19.47 -8.53
N ILE A 221 -3.29 19.15 -9.45
CA ILE A 221 -3.23 19.73 -10.79
C ILE A 221 -3.49 18.63 -11.82
N ILE A 222 -4.07 19.04 -12.95
CA ILE A 222 -4.28 18.15 -14.09
C ILE A 222 -3.33 18.55 -15.21
N ILE A 223 -2.56 17.58 -15.69
CA ILE A 223 -1.68 17.71 -16.83
C ILE A 223 -2.34 16.97 -17.99
N ALA A 224 -2.99 17.72 -18.87
CA ALA A 224 -3.67 17.16 -20.02
C ALA A 224 -2.70 17.01 -21.20
N GLN A 225 -2.83 15.93 -21.97
CA GLN A 225 -2.06 15.73 -23.19
C GLN A 225 -2.35 16.84 -24.21
N TRP A 226 -3.62 17.26 -24.29
CA TRP A 226 -4.06 18.39 -25.11
C TRP A 226 -4.94 19.32 -24.28
N GLY A 227 -4.52 20.56 -24.13
CA GLY A 227 -5.27 21.62 -23.44
C GLY A 227 -6.37 22.21 -24.32
N THR A 228 -7.34 21.42 -24.76
CA THR A 228 -8.46 21.83 -25.61
C THR A 228 -9.80 21.40 -25.02
N ASN A 229 -10.89 21.95 -25.58
CA ASN A 229 -12.23 21.50 -25.20
C ASN A 229 -12.58 20.18 -25.90
N HIS A 230 -12.35 19.07 -25.25
CA HIS A 230 -12.62 17.71 -25.74
C HIS A 230 -14.11 17.42 -25.94
N LYS A 231 -15.03 18.30 -25.51
CA LYS A 231 -16.48 18.18 -25.77
C LYS A 231 -16.92 18.84 -27.08
N ALA A 232 -16.01 19.50 -27.79
CA ALA A 232 -16.34 20.10 -29.08
C ALA A 232 -16.67 18.98 -30.10
N GLU A 233 -17.80 19.11 -30.79
CA GLU A 233 -18.33 18.09 -31.72
C GLU A 233 -17.35 17.68 -32.82
N SER A 234 -16.52 18.63 -33.28
CA SER A 234 -15.48 18.40 -34.29
C SER A 234 -14.34 17.50 -33.82
N LEU A 235 -14.12 17.37 -32.48
CA LEU A 235 -13.08 16.54 -31.90
C LEU A 235 -13.54 15.13 -31.59
N THR A 236 -14.86 14.94 -31.43
CA THR A 236 -15.46 13.62 -31.12
C THR A 236 -15.81 12.83 -32.39
N LYS A 237 -15.83 13.46 -33.56
CA LYS A 237 -16.18 12.82 -34.84
C LYS A 237 -14.98 12.31 -35.65
N GLY A 238 -13.80 12.19 -35.06
CA GLY A 238 -12.69 11.48 -35.70
C GLY A 238 -12.14 12.02 -36.98
N THR A 239 -12.16 13.35 -37.19
CA THR A 239 -11.48 14.01 -38.32
C THR A 239 -10.01 14.28 -38.07
#